data_aa15c87c7589d6b544f1d3e7c7c49328
#
_entry.id   aa15c87c7589d6b544f1d3e7c7c49328
#
_cell.length_a   1.000
_cell.length_b   1.000
_cell.length_c   1.000
_cell.angle_alpha   90.00
_cell.angle_beta   90.00
_cell.angle_gamma   90.00
#
_symmetry.space_group_name_H-M   'P 1'
#
loop_
_entity.id
_entity.type
_entity.pdbx_description
1 polymer ?
#
loop_
_entity_poly.entity_id
_entity_poly.type
_entity_poly.pdbx_seq_one_letter_code
_entity_poly.pdbx_strand_id
1 'polypeptide(L)'
;MFKKILIANRGEIAVRIIRACKEWGISTVAVHSDVDRESMHVKLADESVCIGSHQPANSYLNIPALLSAIDLTNAEAVHPGYGFLSENANFAKILEENKIKFIGASAKHIEMMGDKIQAKKIAKENGLPVIELSLIHISEPTRRIL
;
A
#
# COMPACT_ATOMS: atom_id res chain seq x y z
N MET A 1 -6.43 -9.40 17.40
CA MET A 1 -6.17 -9.89 16.03
C MET A 1 -7.30 -9.41 15.13
N PHE A 2 -6.99 -9.02 13.90
CA PHE A 2 -7.99 -8.58 12.93
C PHE A 2 -8.87 -9.76 12.49
N LYS A 3 -10.14 -9.49 12.26
CA LYS A 3 -11.08 -10.46 11.69
C LYS A 3 -11.08 -10.45 10.17
N LYS A 4 -10.90 -9.28 9.59
CA LYS A 4 -10.95 -9.08 8.13
C LYS A 4 -9.95 -8.01 7.66
N ILE A 5 -9.15 -8.35 6.68
CA ILE A 5 -8.13 -7.48 6.08
C ILE A 5 -8.42 -7.31 4.59
N LEU A 6 -8.43 -6.07 4.12
CA LEU A 6 -8.47 -5.75 2.69
C LEU A 6 -7.04 -5.63 2.17
N ILE A 7 -6.75 -6.30 1.07
CA ILE A 7 -5.44 -6.27 0.42
C ILE A 7 -5.49 -5.28 -0.74
N ALA A 8 -4.88 -4.11 -0.54
CA ALA A 8 -4.84 -3.03 -1.53
C ALA A 8 -3.68 -3.21 -2.51
N ASN A 9 -3.65 -4.33 -3.18
CA ASN A 9 -2.63 -4.68 -4.16
C ASN A 9 -3.16 -5.79 -5.09
N ARG A 10 -2.31 -6.24 -6.01
CA ARG A 10 -2.64 -7.25 -7.00
C ARG A 10 -1.47 -8.24 -7.17
N GLY A 11 -1.68 -9.27 -7.98
CA GLY A 11 -0.64 -10.20 -8.40
C GLY A 11 -0.06 -11.04 -7.26
N GLU A 12 1.19 -11.38 -7.38
CA GLU A 12 1.88 -12.28 -6.45
C GLU A 12 1.87 -11.78 -5.01
N ILE A 13 2.10 -10.49 -4.80
CA ILE A 13 2.14 -9.94 -3.43
C ILE A 13 0.78 -10.09 -2.75
N ALA A 14 -0.31 -9.83 -3.48
CA ALA A 14 -1.66 -10.03 -2.94
C ALA A 14 -1.91 -11.50 -2.57
N VAL A 15 -1.48 -12.44 -3.41
CA VAL A 15 -1.58 -13.88 -3.13
C VAL A 15 -0.81 -14.26 -1.86
N ARG A 16 0.39 -13.75 -1.68
CA ARG A 16 1.22 -14.03 -0.51
C ARG A 16 0.57 -13.54 0.78
N ILE A 17 0.01 -12.34 0.76
CA ILE A 17 -0.69 -11.77 1.93
C ILE A 17 -1.94 -12.59 2.23
N ILE A 18 -2.73 -12.95 1.23
CA ILE A 18 -3.93 -13.78 1.38
C ILE A 18 -3.60 -15.13 2.02
N ARG A 19 -2.53 -15.77 1.57
CA ARG A 19 -2.07 -17.05 2.14
C ARG A 19 -1.70 -16.91 3.62
N ALA A 20 -0.94 -15.88 3.97
CA ALA A 20 -0.59 -15.62 5.36
C ALA A 20 -1.84 -15.38 6.22
N CYS A 21 -2.80 -14.60 5.73
CA CYS A 21 -4.07 -14.37 6.43
C CYS A 21 -4.84 -15.66 6.65
N LYS A 22 -4.89 -16.53 5.65
CA LYS A 22 -5.57 -17.84 5.76
C LYS A 22 -4.96 -18.73 6.83
N GLU A 23 -3.62 -18.78 6.90
CA GLU A 23 -2.92 -19.55 7.94
C GLU A 23 -3.27 -19.07 9.35
N TRP A 24 -3.58 -17.78 9.49
CA TRP A 24 -3.95 -17.19 10.78
C TRP A 24 -5.45 -17.11 11.04
N GLY A 25 -6.27 -17.62 10.13
CA GLY A 25 -7.72 -17.60 10.27
C GLY A 25 -8.35 -16.22 10.09
N ILE A 26 -7.69 -15.33 9.34
CA ILE A 26 -8.15 -13.98 9.06
C ILE A 26 -8.85 -13.96 7.70
N SER A 27 -10.07 -13.42 7.65
CA SER A 27 -10.81 -13.23 6.39
C SER A 27 -10.16 -12.18 5.52
N THR A 28 -10.19 -12.38 4.22
CA THR A 28 -9.52 -11.51 3.25
C THR A 28 -10.49 -10.91 2.25
N VAL A 29 -10.26 -9.66 1.89
CA VAL A 29 -10.93 -8.96 0.80
C VAL A 29 -9.89 -8.62 -0.26
N ALA A 30 -10.06 -9.16 -1.46
CA ALA A 30 -9.27 -8.75 -2.61
C ALA A 30 -9.96 -7.60 -3.33
N VAL A 31 -9.20 -6.60 -3.72
CA VAL A 31 -9.65 -5.60 -4.67
C VAL A 31 -9.05 -5.90 -6.03
N HIS A 32 -9.74 -5.54 -7.10
CA HIS A 32 -9.24 -5.78 -8.45
C HIS A 32 -9.79 -4.78 -9.45
N SER A 33 -9.01 -4.53 -10.49
CA SER A 33 -9.53 -3.86 -11.68
C SER A 33 -10.42 -4.81 -12.48
N ASP A 34 -11.13 -4.29 -13.47
CA ASP A 34 -12.01 -5.09 -14.33
C ASP A 34 -11.27 -6.23 -15.05
N VAL A 35 -10.03 -5.98 -15.52
CA VAL A 35 -9.23 -7.00 -16.23
C VAL A 35 -8.61 -8.04 -15.30
N ASP A 36 -8.52 -7.77 -14.01
CA ASP A 36 -7.94 -8.68 -13.02
C ASP A 36 -9.00 -9.59 -12.35
N ARG A 37 -10.21 -9.56 -12.81
CA ARG A 37 -11.35 -10.31 -12.21
C ARG A 37 -11.07 -11.80 -12.01
N GLU A 38 -10.35 -12.42 -12.94
CA GLU A 38 -10.02 -13.84 -12.92
C GLU A 38 -8.62 -14.13 -12.36
N SER A 39 -7.99 -13.13 -11.77
CA SER A 39 -6.65 -13.28 -11.19
C SER A 39 -6.65 -14.17 -9.94
N MET A 40 -5.52 -14.79 -9.67
CA MET A 40 -5.37 -15.76 -8.59
C MET A 40 -5.70 -15.15 -7.22
N HIS A 41 -5.30 -13.91 -6.96
CA HIS A 41 -5.59 -13.26 -5.68
C HIS A 41 -7.09 -13.08 -5.45
N VAL A 42 -7.86 -12.83 -6.50
CA VAL A 42 -9.33 -12.72 -6.43
C VAL A 42 -9.95 -14.08 -6.10
N LYS A 43 -9.46 -15.13 -6.75
CA LYS A 43 -9.98 -16.50 -6.54
C LYS A 43 -9.68 -17.04 -5.13
N LEU A 44 -8.54 -16.66 -4.55
CA LEU A 44 -8.11 -17.12 -3.24
C LEU A 44 -8.71 -16.34 -2.07
N ALA A 45 -9.13 -15.10 -2.28
CA ALA A 45 -9.71 -14.27 -1.24
C ALA A 45 -11.12 -14.74 -0.86
N ASP A 46 -11.55 -14.42 0.36
CA ASP A 46 -12.90 -14.75 0.84
C ASP A 46 -13.96 -13.86 0.18
N GLU A 47 -13.62 -12.59 -0.04
CA GLU A 47 -14.47 -11.61 -0.73
C GLU A 47 -13.64 -10.88 -1.77
N SER A 48 -14.30 -10.32 -2.79
CA SER A 48 -13.63 -9.49 -3.78
C SER A 48 -14.51 -8.33 -4.22
N VAL A 49 -13.88 -7.21 -4.53
CA VAL A 49 -14.56 -5.98 -4.99
C VAL A 49 -13.83 -5.44 -6.21
N CYS A 50 -14.58 -5.21 -7.29
CA CYS A 50 -14.05 -4.48 -8.45
C CYS A 50 -13.98 -2.99 -8.11
N ILE A 51 -12.80 -2.39 -8.23
CA ILE A 51 -12.56 -1.00 -7.85
C ILE A 51 -12.37 -0.06 -9.04
N GLY A 52 -12.50 -0.54 -10.26
CA GLY A 52 -12.43 0.31 -11.44
C GLY A 52 -11.82 -0.37 -12.66
N SER A 53 -11.45 0.46 -13.64
CA SER A 53 -10.88 0.01 -14.90
C SER A 53 -9.43 -0.50 -14.76
N HIS A 54 -8.89 -1.03 -15.85
CA HIS A 54 -7.52 -1.57 -15.91
C HIS A 54 -6.43 -0.54 -15.58
N GLN A 55 -6.71 0.75 -15.76
CA GLN A 55 -5.72 1.79 -15.46
C GLN A 55 -5.53 1.94 -13.94
N PRO A 56 -4.30 1.85 -13.41
CA PRO A 56 -4.08 1.94 -11.97
C PRO A 56 -4.62 3.21 -11.32
N ALA A 57 -4.56 4.35 -12.02
CA ALA A 57 -5.11 5.61 -11.52
C ALA A 57 -6.62 5.54 -11.24
N ASN A 58 -7.34 4.70 -11.97
CA ASN A 58 -8.78 4.51 -11.85
C ASN A 58 -9.18 3.31 -10.97
N SER A 59 -8.21 2.58 -10.43
CA SER A 59 -8.45 1.37 -9.63
C SER A 59 -7.52 1.31 -8.42
N TYR A 60 -6.34 0.71 -8.54
CA TYR A 60 -5.43 0.47 -7.39
C TYR A 60 -4.89 1.73 -6.74
N LEU A 61 -4.84 2.86 -7.44
CA LEU A 61 -4.43 4.16 -6.91
C LEU A 61 -5.63 5.08 -6.61
N ASN A 62 -6.84 4.60 -6.80
CA ASN A 62 -8.07 5.36 -6.54
C ASN A 62 -8.48 5.21 -5.08
N ILE A 63 -8.07 6.16 -4.25
CA ILE A 63 -8.35 6.16 -2.81
C ILE A 63 -9.85 6.10 -2.52
N PRO A 64 -10.72 6.93 -3.13
CA PRO A 64 -12.16 6.83 -2.90
C PRO A 64 -12.75 5.45 -3.19
N ALA A 65 -12.31 4.78 -4.25
CA ALA A 65 -12.78 3.44 -4.59
C ALA A 65 -12.35 2.41 -3.53
N LEU A 66 -11.13 2.53 -3.01
CA LEU A 66 -10.63 1.68 -1.93
C LEU A 66 -11.40 1.91 -0.63
N LEU A 67 -11.68 3.17 -0.28
CA LEU A 67 -12.48 3.50 0.90
C LEU A 67 -13.90 2.92 0.79
N SER A 68 -14.51 2.98 -0.39
CA SER A 68 -15.81 2.37 -0.65
C SER A 68 -15.77 0.86 -0.47
N ALA A 69 -14.72 0.20 -0.94
CA ALA A 69 -14.54 -1.24 -0.76
C ALA A 69 -14.35 -1.63 0.71
N ILE A 70 -13.63 -0.82 1.47
CA ILE A 70 -13.45 -1.03 2.93
C ILE A 70 -14.81 -0.93 3.63
N ASP A 71 -15.57 0.10 3.34
CA ASP A 71 -16.89 0.33 3.95
C ASP A 71 -17.87 -0.79 3.59
N LEU A 72 -17.92 -1.16 2.33
CA LEU A 72 -18.81 -2.21 1.82
C LEU A 72 -18.55 -3.58 2.46
N THR A 73 -17.29 -3.89 2.74
CA THR A 73 -16.87 -5.21 3.27
C THR A 73 -16.66 -5.24 4.77
N ASN A 74 -16.69 -4.09 5.43
CA ASN A 74 -16.37 -3.94 6.85
C ASN A 74 -14.96 -4.42 7.23
N ALA A 75 -13.99 -4.23 6.33
CA ALA A 75 -12.61 -4.55 6.64
C ALA A 75 -12.07 -3.66 7.78
N GLU A 76 -11.36 -4.26 8.71
CA GLU A 76 -10.81 -3.58 9.89
C GLU A 76 -9.43 -2.99 9.64
N ALA A 77 -8.73 -3.55 8.66
CA ALA A 77 -7.37 -3.17 8.34
C ALA A 77 -7.13 -3.28 6.83
N VAL A 78 -6.12 -2.57 6.36
CA VAL A 78 -5.67 -2.59 4.97
C VAL A 78 -4.20 -2.95 4.93
N HIS A 79 -3.86 -3.95 4.13
CA HIS A 79 -2.48 -4.28 3.81
C HIS A 79 -2.17 -3.79 2.39
N PRO A 80 -1.30 -2.79 2.23
CA PRO A 80 -1.02 -2.20 0.93
C PRO A 80 -0.03 -3.01 0.08
N GLY A 81 0.63 -4.01 0.66
CA GLY A 81 1.73 -4.69 -0.01
C GLY A 81 2.92 -3.77 -0.24
N TYR A 82 3.51 -3.84 -1.41
CA TYR A 82 4.54 -2.91 -1.88
C TYR A 82 4.07 -2.22 -3.18
N GLY A 83 4.65 -1.06 -3.50
CA GLY A 83 4.19 -0.23 -4.62
C GLY A 83 2.82 0.40 -4.36
N PHE A 84 2.14 0.83 -5.40
CA PHE A 84 0.83 1.51 -5.31
C PHE A 84 0.75 2.52 -4.17
N LEU A 85 -0.10 2.27 -3.18
CA LEU A 85 -0.32 3.19 -2.05
C LEU A 85 0.48 2.84 -0.80
N SER A 86 1.40 1.88 -0.86
CA SER A 86 2.19 1.45 0.30
C SER A 86 3.04 2.56 0.93
N GLU A 87 3.47 3.53 0.12
CA GLU A 87 4.27 4.68 0.57
C GLU A 87 3.49 6.00 0.46
N ASN A 88 2.17 5.93 0.42
CA ASN A 88 1.31 7.10 0.33
C ASN A 88 0.87 7.55 1.73
N ALA A 89 1.50 8.62 2.23
CA ALA A 89 1.20 9.15 3.56
C ALA A 89 -0.25 9.65 3.69
N ASN A 90 -0.81 10.22 2.62
CA ASN A 90 -2.20 10.70 2.62
C ASN A 90 -3.19 9.54 2.80
N PHE A 91 -2.97 8.43 2.11
CA PHE A 91 -3.80 7.23 2.26
C PHE A 91 -3.72 6.67 3.68
N ALA A 92 -2.52 6.53 4.23
CA ALA A 92 -2.32 6.07 5.60
C ALA A 92 -3.02 6.99 6.61
N LYS A 93 -2.94 8.31 6.42
CA LYS A 93 -3.60 9.29 7.27
C LYS A 93 -5.13 9.18 7.22
N ILE A 94 -5.69 9.05 6.02
CA ILE A 94 -7.14 8.88 5.83
C ILE A 94 -7.63 7.63 6.56
N LEU A 95 -6.91 6.52 6.46
CA LEU A 95 -7.26 5.29 7.15
C LEU A 95 -7.19 5.46 8.67
N GLU A 96 -6.14 6.09 9.19
CA GLU A 96 -5.99 6.38 10.61
C GLU A 96 -7.15 7.23 11.14
N GLU A 97 -7.55 8.27 10.41
CA GLU A 97 -8.68 9.14 10.77
C GLU A 97 -10.02 8.40 10.78
N ASN A 98 -10.17 7.37 9.97
CA ASN A 98 -11.37 6.53 9.88
C ASN A 98 -11.30 5.27 10.77
N LYS A 99 -10.31 5.19 11.65
CA LYS A 99 -10.09 4.04 12.56
C LYS A 99 -9.89 2.70 11.83
N ILE A 100 -9.35 2.76 10.63
CA ILE A 100 -8.92 1.59 9.86
C ILE A 100 -7.41 1.45 10.02
N LYS A 101 -6.94 0.30 10.41
CA LYS A 101 -5.51 0.06 10.59
C LYS A 101 -4.81 -0.05 9.23
N PHE A 102 -3.86 0.83 8.98
CA PHE A 102 -2.91 0.69 7.88
C PHE A 102 -1.78 -0.23 8.35
N ILE A 103 -1.63 -1.39 7.70
CA ILE A 103 -0.58 -2.35 8.03
C ILE A 103 0.72 -1.91 7.37
N GLY A 104 1.47 -1.11 8.09
CA GLY A 104 2.70 -0.48 7.63
C GLY A 104 3.13 0.62 8.57
N ALA A 105 4.03 1.47 8.11
CA ALA A 105 4.49 2.63 8.88
C ALA A 105 3.37 3.67 9.05
N SER A 106 3.46 4.48 10.10
CA SER A 106 2.52 5.59 10.29
C SER A 106 2.67 6.63 9.17
N ALA A 107 1.60 7.41 8.93
CA ALA A 107 1.64 8.50 7.96
C ALA A 107 2.82 9.44 8.18
N LYS A 108 3.10 9.78 9.44
CA LYS A 108 4.25 10.61 9.82
C LYS A 108 5.58 10.00 9.39
N HIS A 109 5.78 8.72 9.64
CA HIS A 109 7.02 8.03 9.25
C HIS A 109 7.15 7.91 7.73
N ILE A 110 6.06 7.68 7.02
CA ILE A 110 6.08 7.66 5.55
C ILE A 110 6.51 9.00 4.98
N GLU A 111 5.98 10.11 5.50
CA GLU A 111 6.38 11.46 5.10
C GLU A 111 7.87 11.73 5.37
N MET A 112 8.33 11.40 6.57
CA MET A 112 9.73 11.60 6.97
C MET A 112 10.71 10.81 6.09
N MET A 113 10.38 9.58 5.75
CA MET A 113 11.24 8.70 4.95
C MET A 113 11.09 8.94 3.45
N GLY A 114 10.03 9.59 3.01
CA GLY A 114 9.81 9.96 1.61
C GLY A 114 10.68 11.13 1.15
N ASP A 115 11.15 11.95 2.07
CA ASP A 115 12.10 13.03 1.80
C ASP A 115 13.54 12.49 1.97
N LYS A 116 14.30 12.43 0.88
CA LYS A 116 15.68 11.90 0.89
C LYS A 116 16.60 12.63 1.86
N ILE A 117 16.45 13.93 2.00
CA ILE A 117 17.28 14.74 2.90
C ILE A 117 16.96 14.41 4.35
N GLN A 118 15.67 14.40 4.69
CA GLN A 118 15.21 14.04 6.04
C GLN A 118 15.55 12.59 6.39
N ALA A 119 15.33 11.67 5.44
CA ALA A 119 15.62 10.25 5.65
C ALA A 119 17.11 10.03 5.95
N LYS A 120 18.02 10.68 5.24
CA LYS A 120 19.45 10.62 5.48
C LYS A 120 19.83 11.22 6.83
N LYS A 121 19.24 12.35 7.18
CA LYS A 121 19.46 13.00 8.48
C LYS A 121 19.06 12.09 9.62
N ILE A 122 17.87 11.51 9.56
CA ILE A 122 17.36 10.58 10.57
C ILE A 122 18.25 9.33 10.66
N ALA A 123 18.66 8.76 9.51
CA ALA A 123 19.55 7.62 9.48
C ALA A 123 20.88 7.92 10.16
N LYS A 124 21.47 9.08 9.86
CA LYS A 124 22.73 9.53 10.47
C LYS A 124 22.60 9.74 11.98
N GLU A 125 21.52 10.36 12.44
CA GLU A 125 21.21 10.57 13.86
C GLU A 125 21.05 9.25 14.62
N ASN A 126 20.63 8.19 13.94
CA ASN A 126 20.49 6.83 14.49
C ASN A 126 21.70 5.94 14.26
N GLY A 127 22.82 6.51 13.86
CA GLY A 127 24.09 5.78 13.72
C GLY A 127 24.20 4.89 12.48
N LEU A 128 23.31 5.05 11.50
CA LEU A 128 23.36 4.30 10.25
C LEU A 128 24.32 4.97 9.26
N PRO A 129 25.14 4.18 8.54
CA PRO A 129 25.99 4.74 7.50
C PRO A 129 25.16 5.30 6.36
N VAL A 130 25.47 6.52 5.94
CA VAL A 130 24.81 7.19 4.83
C VAL A 130 25.84 7.72 3.85
N ILE A 131 25.45 7.71 2.55
CA ILE A 131 26.25 8.34 1.51
C ILE A 131 25.95 9.82 1.50
N GLU A 132 26.98 10.66 1.66
CA GLU A 132 26.84 12.10 1.53
C GLU A 132 26.65 12.47 0.06
N LEU A 133 25.44 12.95 -0.26
CA LEU A 133 25.15 13.52 -1.57
C LEU A 133 25.05 15.03 -1.44
N SER A 134 25.68 15.75 -2.39
CA SER A 134 25.45 17.19 -2.47
C SER A 134 24.00 17.47 -2.88
N LEU A 135 23.46 18.62 -2.45
CA LEU A 135 22.11 19.05 -2.81
C LEU A 135 21.91 19.15 -4.34
N ILE A 136 22.99 19.37 -5.09
CA ILE A 136 23.00 19.44 -6.55
C ILE A 136 22.64 18.10 -7.19
N HIS A 137 22.96 16.96 -6.55
CA HIS A 137 22.67 15.63 -7.06
C HIS A 137 21.24 15.15 -6.75
N ILE A 138 20.49 15.88 -5.95
CA ILE A 138 19.12 15.52 -5.54
C ILE A 138 18.08 16.15 -6.49
N SER A 139 18.44 17.22 -7.22
CA SER A 139 17.51 18.06 -7.96
C SER A 139 17.09 17.55 -9.34
N GLU A 140 17.77 16.57 -9.93
CA GLU A 140 17.34 15.99 -11.21
C GLU A 140 17.61 14.49 -11.30
N PRO A 141 16.55 13.68 -11.47
CA PRO A 141 16.74 12.32 -11.93
C PRO A 141 17.23 12.37 -13.39
N THR A 142 18.49 12.11 -13.60
CA THR A 142 19.00 11.88 -14.96
C THR A 142 18.31 10.63 -15.51
N ARG A 143 17.25 10.79 -16.26
CA ARG A 143 16.76 9.74 -17.14
C ARG A 143 17.83 9.54 -18.20
N ARG A 144 18.65 8.52 -18.05
CA ARG A 144 19.32 7.97 -19.20
C ARG A 144 18.25 7.33 -20.07
N ILE A 145 17.94 7.99 -21.17
CA ILE A 145 17.22 7.38 -22.28
C ILE A 145 18.25 6.48 -22.95
N LEU A 146 18.12 5.20 -22.77
CA LEU A 146 18.76 4.20 -23.63
C LEU A 146 17.88 3.95 -24.83
#